data_eec8d4b9d914d650b9d9916d04fbb883
#
_entry.id   eec8d4b9d914d650b9d9916d04fbb883
#
_cell.length_a   1.000
_cell.length_b   1.000
_cell.length_c   1.000
_cell.angle_alpha   90.00
_cell.angle_beta   90.00
_cell.angle_gamma   90.00
#
_symmetry.space_group_name_H-M   'P 1'
#
loop_
_entity.id
_entity.type
_entity.pdbx_description
1 polymer ?
#
loop_
_entity_poly.entity_id
_entity_poly.type
_entity_poly.pdbx_seq_one_letter_code
_entity_poly.pdbx_strand_id
1 'polypeptide(L)'
;MEDHKLSLYDNIAKVNAVDPELYERYPVKRGLRNSDGSGVIAGVTNISNVHGYLMNEGDKVPDEGKLTFRGYSIYDLVGGDATKRRGFEEIVYLLLMGELPTSSQLDALVEALDAQRNLPDGFTASKIMSTPSHNIMNLLQRSVLMLYADDPKAEERSFEHEISTAISLISRLPRIMVLAHYAKRAAFYNESMIMHRFIPGQSTSETILSMLRPNREFTPEEARMLDIMMSLHAEHGGGNNSTFTCRVLSSADTDPYAAYAAAIGSLKGSKHGGANHKVLAMQKEIKENVKNWEDEDEVASYIAKIVNKQAYDHTGLIYGMGHAVYTLSDPRAVICKDFATRLAKGTEFEAELNLLKLIERLSPEVILQEKGTKKDMCANVDMYSGFVYSMMGIPQDMITPLFACSRMAGWAAHRFEELVSGKRIIRPAYKTGVKAREYKPIEER
;
A
#
# COMPACT_ATOMS: atom_id res chain seq x y z
N MET A 1 37.21 -8.80 22.25
CA MET A 1 36.00 -7.98 22.06
C MET A 1 35.03 -8.55 21.01
N GLU A 2 35.48 -9.29 19.98
CA GLU A 2 34.62 -9.96 18.99
C GLU A 2 33.89 -11.18 19.58
N ASP A 3 34.50 -12.00 20.41
CA ASP A 3 33.90 -13.20 21.00
C ASP A 3 32.71 -12.90 21.95
N HIS A 4 32.74 -11.76 22.66
CA HIS A 4 31.59 -11.35 23.50
C HIS A 4 30.40 -10.82 22.69
N LYS A 5 30.62 -10.27 21.49
CA LYS A 5 29.54 -9.84 20.61
C LYS A 5 28.77 -11.01 20.02
N LEU A 6 29.45 -12.07 19.60
CA LEU A 6 28.83 -13.29 19.07
C LEU A 6 27.91 -13.95 20.10
N SER A 7 28.33 -14.05 21.37
CA SER A 7 27.51 -14.65 22.44
C SER A 7 26.21 -13.89 22.74
N LEU A 8 26.18 -12.57 22.56
CA LEU A 8 24.96 -11.78 22.72
C LEU A 8 23.96 -12.04 21.59
N TYR A 9 24.42 -12.18 20.33
CA TYR A 9 23.54 -12.40 19.19
C TYR A 9 23.00 -13.82 19.15
N ASP A 10 23.78 -14.84 19.47
CA ASP A 10 23.39 -16.25 19.42
C ASP A 10 22.24 -16.61 20.37
N ASN A 11 22.12 -15.91 21.50
CA ASN A 11 21.06 -16.14 22.47
C ASN A 11 19.76 -15.35 22.21
N ILE A 12 19.81 -14.22 21.48
CA ILE A 12 18.63 -13.33 21.30
C ILE A 12 17.47 -14.05 20.63
N ALA A 13 17.72 -14.78 19.56
CA ALA A 13 16.68 -15.51 18.84
C ALA A 13 16.03 -16.59 19.70
N LYS A 14 16.85 -17.33 20.47
CA LYS A 14 16.39 -18.43 21.33
C LYS A 14 15.57 -17.91 22.52
N VAL A 15 16.03 -16.86 23.20
CA VAL A 15 15.33 -16.33 24.39
C VAL A 15 14.07 -15.55 24.04
N ASN A 16 13.93 -15.08 22.80
CA ASN A 16 12.74 -14.39 22.30
C ASN A 16 11.77 -15.31 21.54
N ALA A 17 12.10 -16.59 21.37
CA ALA A 17 11.17 -17.55 20.79
C ALA A 17 10.07 -17.87 21.81
N VAL A 18 8.82 -17.69 21.39
CA VAL A 18 7.66 -18.11 22.18
C VAL A 18 7.40 -19.57 21.88
N ASP A 19 7.27 -20.38 22.95
CA ASP A 19 6.96 -21.81 22.85
C ASP A 19 5.65 -22.01 22.06
N PRO A 20 5.68 -22.78 20.98
CA PRO A 20 4.49 -23.08 20.17
C PRO A 20 3.32 -23.66 20.96
N GLU A 21 3.57 -24.47 22.00
CA GLU A 21 2.53 -25.06 22.85
C GLU A 21 1.68 -24.00 23.57
N LEU A 22 2.22 -22.81 23.82
CA LEU A 22 1.46 -21.71 24.41
C LEU A 22 0.37 -21.19 23.49
N TYR A 23 0.55 -21.29 22.17
CA TYR A 23 -0.48 -20.92 21.21
C TYR A 23 -1.60 -21.94 21.09
N GLU A 24 -1.35 -23.20 21.44
CA GLU A 24 -2.36 -24.24 21.56
C GLU A 24 -3.14 -24.11 22.89
N ARG A 25 -2.42 -23.81 23.95
CA ARG A 25 -3.00 -23.61 25.30
C ARG A 25 -3.92 -22.42 25.40
N TYR A 26 -3.60 -21.32 24.73
CA TYR A 26 -4.38 -20.10 24.72
C TYR A 26 -5.05 -19.90 23.36
N PRO A 27 -6.33 -19.47 23.30
CA PRO A 27 -7.04 -19.24 22.03
C PRO A 27 -6.57 -17.96 21.34
N VAL A 28 -5.26 -17.89 21.02
CA VAL A 28 -4.64 -16.72 20.43
C VAL A 28 -4.99 -16.64 18.95
N LYS A 29 -5.52 -15.49 18.53
CA LYS A 29 -5.80 -15.18 17.13
C LYS A 29 -4.55 -14.56 16.49
N ARG A 30 -3.59 -15.39 16.06
CA ARG A 30 -2.31 -14.94 15.47
C ARG A 30 -2.55 -14.08 14.23
N GLY A 31 -1.97 -12.88 14.22
CA GLY A 31 -2.21 -11.91 13.15
C GLY A 31 -3.65 -11.41 13.08
N LEU A 32 -4.42 -11.50 14.18
CA LEU A 32 -5.86 -11.19 14.25
C LEU A 32 -6.67 -11.98 13.21
N ARG A 33 -6.33 -13.29 13.05
CA ARG A 33 -7.01 -14.24 12.18
C ARG A 33 -7.60 -15.41 12.96
N ASN A 34 -8.78 -15.84 12.56
CA ASN A 34 -9.40 -17.07 13.00
C ASN A 34 -8.72 -18.28 12.33
N SER A 35 -9.00 -19.50 12.81
CA SER A 35 -8.43 -20.74 12.26
C SER A 35 -8.81 -21.00 10.80
N ASP A 36 -9.99 -20.54 10.39
CA ASP A 36 -10.50 -20.58 9.01
C ASP A 36 -9.87 -19.51 8.08
N GLY A 37 -8.97 -18.68 8.64
CA GLY A 37 -8.32 -17.57 7.92
C GLY A 37 -9.17 -16.32 7.79
N SER A 38 -10.39 -16.26 8.35
CA SER A 38 -11.18 -15.02 8.42
C SER A 38 -10.55 -14.02 9.39
N GLY A 39 -10.81 -12.73 9.19
CA GLY A 39 -10.34 -11.68 10.11
C GLY A 39 -11.13 -11.65 11.41
N VAL A 40 -10.45 -11.34 12.52
CA VAL A 40 -11.14 -10.98 13.77
C VAL A 40 -11.85 -9.65 13.54
N ILE A 41 -13.12 -9.55 13.93
CA ILE A 41 -13.85 -8.30 13.89
C ILE A 41 -13.30 -7.37 14.98
N ALA A 42 -12.49 -6.39 14.57
CA ALA A 42 -11.85 -5.43 15.47
C ALA A 42 -12.62 -4.11 15.59
N GLY A 43 -13.57 -3.83 14.69
CA GLY A 43 -14.36 -2.62 14.68
C GLY A 43 -15.41 -2.60 13.58
N VAL A 44 -16.15 -1.51 13.53
CA VAL A 44 -17.16 -1.21 12.49
C VAL A 44 -16.72 0.07 11.77
N THR A 45 -16.95 0.16 10.48
CA THR A 45 -16.59 1.33 9.68
C THR A 45 -17.66 1.65 8.64
N ASN A 46 -17.88 2.94 8.40
CA ASN A 46 -18.70 3.46 7.31
C ASN A 46 -17.87 3.88 6.08
N ILE A 47 -16.54 3.71 6.13
CA ILE A 47 -15.64 4.22 5.09
C ILE A 47 -15.62 3.32 3.86
N SER A 48 -15.47 2.00 4.08
CA SER A 48 -15.36 1.05 2.98
C SER A 48 -15.81 -0.35 3.38
N ASN A 49 -16.15 -1.15 2.37
CA ASN A 49 -16.40 -2.58 2.55
C ASN A 49 -15.52 -3.37 1.58
N VAL A 50 -14.81 -4.36 2.12
CA VAL A 50 -13.95 -5.30 1.38
C VAL A 50 -14.55 -6.68 1.56
N HIS A 51 -15.17 -7.22 0.52
CA HIS A 51 -15.89 -8.49 0.54
C HIS A 51 -15.28 -9.45 -0.48
N GLY A 52 -15.14 -10.71 -0.15
CA GLY A 52 -14.61 -11.74 -1.05
C GLY A 52 -14.96 -13.17 -0.61
N TYR A 53 -15.81 -13.33 0.40
CA TYR A 53 -16.37 -14.60 0.83
C TYR A 53 -17.62 -14.40 1.65
N LEU A 54 -18.46 -15.43 1.71
CA LEU A 54 -19.63 -15.53 2.58
C LEU A 54 -19.32 -16.47 3.75
N MET A 55 -20.02 -16.27 4.88
CA MET A 55 -20.06 -17.27 5.96
C MET A 55 -21.37 -18.03 5.84
N ASN A 56 -21.30 -19.33 5.58
CA ASN A 56 -22.48 -20.20 5.50
C ASN A 56 -22.33 -21.32 6.53
N GLU A 57 -23.24 -21.41 7.50
CA GLU A 57 -23.25 -22.38 8.58
C GLU A 57 -21.91 -22.53 9.35
N GLY A 58 -21.12 -21.43 9.38
CA GLY A 58 -19.80 -21.39 10.02
C GLY A 58 -18.63 -21.64 9.09
N ASP A 59 -18.89 -22.06 7.85
CA ASP A 59 -17.86 -22.29 6.83
C ASP A 59 -17.66 -21.05 5.93
N LYS A 60 -16.43 -20.82 5.55
CA LYS A 60 -16.05 -19.77 4.62
C LYS A 60 -16.26 -20.24 3.19
N VAL A 61 -17.24 -19.65 2.50
CA VAL A 61 -17.57 -19.94 1.10
C VAL A 61 -17.02 -18.82 0.20
N PRO A 62 -16.22 -19.16 -0.84
CA PRO A 62 -15.75 -18.19 -1.80
C PRO A 62 -16.87 -17.37 -2.45
N ASP A 63 -16.65 -16.07 -2.64
CA ASP A 63 -17.56 -15.18 -3.37
C ASP A 63 -16.75 -14.19 -4.23
N GLU A 64 -17.41 -13.60 -5.20
CA GLU A 64 -16.82 -12.55 -6.02
C GLU A 64 -16.40 -11.36 -5.17
N GLY A 65 -15.21 -10.84 -5.47
CA GLY A 65 -14.68 -9.69 -4.76
C GLY A 65 -15.51 -8.43 -5.00
N LYS A 66 -15.83 -7.73 -3.92
CA LYS A 66 -16.51 -6.43 -3.96
C LYS A 66 -15.72 -5.44 -3.13
N LEU A 67 -15.52 -4.26 -3.66
CA LEU A 67 -14.93 -3.12 -2.96
C LEU A 67 -15.85 -1.93 -3.11
N THR A 68 -16.27 -1.37 -1.99
CA THR A 68 -17.07 -0.14 -2.00
C THR A 68 -16.44 0.92 -1.12
N PHE A 69 -16.52 2.19 -1.54
CA PHE A 69 -16.16 3.35 -0.74
C PHE A 69 -17.44 4.11 -0.41
N ARG A 70 -17.73 4.31 0.88
CA ARG A 70 -18.97 4.94 1.34
C ARG A 70 -20.25 4.36 0.70
N GLY A 71 -20.22 3.06 0.36
CA GLY A 71 -21.32 2.34 -0.28
C GLY A 71 -21.29 2.32 -1.81
N TYR A 72 -20.50 3.18 -2.46
CA TYR A 72 -20.37 3.19 -3.92
C TYR A 72 -19.38 2.14 -4.39
N SER A 73 -19.73 1.40 -5.46
CA SER A 73 -18.84 0.39 -6.04
C SER A 73 -17.60 1.03 -6.65
N ILE A 74 -16.44 0.39 -6.45
CA ILE A 74 -15.19 0.85 -7.08
C ILE A 74 -15.30 0.84 -8.61
N TYR A 75 -16.07 -0.08 -9.20
CA TYR A 75 -16.29 -0.11 -10.66
C TYR A 75 -17.02 1.15 -11.15
N ASP A 76 -17.99 1.65 -10.39
CA ASP A 76 -18.74 2.87 -10.74
C ASP A 76 -17.86 4.11 -10.54
N LEU A 77 -17.07 4.13 -9.46
CA LEU A 77 -16.19 5.27 -9.12
C LEU A 77 -15.08 5.49 -10.16
N VAL A 78 -14.46 4.41 -10.65
CA VAL A 78 -13.36 4.51 -11.65
C VAL A 78 -13.81 4.34 -13.08
N GLY A 79 -15.02 3.80 -13.29
CA GLY A 79 -15.63 3.64 -14.59
C GLY A 79 -16.14 4.95 -15.19
N GLY A 80 -16.99 4.84 -16.21
CA GLY A 80 -17.68 5.98 -16.82
C GLY A 80 -16.82 6.73 -17.84
N ASP A 81 -16.88 8.04 -17.81
CA ASP A 81 -16.30 8.92 -18.81
C ASP A 81 -14.78 8.79 -18.91
N ALA A 82 -14.28 8.39 -20.09
CA ALA A 82 -12.86 8.29 -20.38
C ALA A 82 -12.13 9.65 -20.25
N THR A 83 -12.87 10.77 -20.30
CA THR A 83 -12.33 12.13 -20.16
C THR A 83 -12.29 12.65 -18.73
N LYS A 84 -12.73 11.84 -17.75
CA LYS A 84 -12.73 12.21 -16.32
C LYS A 84 -11.31 12.50 -15.83
N ARG A 85 -11.04 13.76 -15.48
CA ARG A 85 -9.71 14.26 -15.12
C ARG A 85 -9.40 14.28 -13.61
N ARG A 86 -10.43 14.17 -12.76
CA ARG A 86 -10.35 14.38 -11.30
C ARG A 86 -11.05 13.28 -10.53
N GLY A 87 -10.89 12.02 -10.98
CA GLY A 87 -11.53 10.87 -10.35
C GLY A 87 -10.95 10.59 -8.96
N PHE A 88 -9.65 10.78 -8.81
CA PHE A 88 -9.00 10.63 -7.51
C PHE A 88 -9.47 11.70 -6.52
N GLU A 89 -9.55 12.97 -6.93
CA GLU A 89 -10.07 14.06 -6.08
C GLU A 89 -11.54 13.85 -5.69
N GLU A 90 -12.36 13.30 -6.60
CA GLU A 90 -13.74 12.93 -6.27
C GLU A 90 -13.78 11.84 -5.17
N ILE A 91 -12.90 10.84 -5.26
CA ILE A 91 -12.77 9.81 -4.22
C ILE A 91 -12.21 10.38 -2.92
N VAL A 92 -11.25 11.29 -2.97
CA VAL A 92 -10.79 12.02 -1.77
C VAL A 92 -11.95 12.72 -1.09
N TYR A 93 -12.76 13.46 -1.86
CA TYR A 93 -13.94 14.14 -1.33
C TYR A 93 -14.92 13.13 -0.72
N LEU A 94 -15.27 12.08 -1.45
CA LEU A 94 -16.18 11.04 -0.99
C LEU A 94 -15.71 10.40 0.34
N LEU A 95 -14.43 10.03 0.43
CA LEU A 95 -13.89 9.39 1.62
C LEU A 95 -13.93 10.32 2.83
N LEU A 96 -13.57 11.59 2.67
CA LEU A 96 -13.49 12.56 3.75
C LEU A 96 -14.87 13.10 4.16
N MET A 97 -15.74 13.41 3.20
CA MET A 97 -17.03 14.09 3.42
C MET A 97 -18.21 13.11 3.49
N GLY A 98 -18.06 11.88 3.00
CA GLY A 98 -19.08 10.83 3.09
C GLY A 98 -20.04 10.78 1.91
N GLU A 99 -20.05 11.78 1.03
CA GLU A 99 -20.93 11.90 -0.14
C GLU A 99 -20.13 12.26 -1.39
N LEU A 100 -20.67 11.96 -2.55
CA LEU A 100 -20.08 12.40 -3.83
C LEU A 100 -20.19 13.93 -3.96
N PRO A 101 -19.12 14.61 -4.45
CA PRO A 101 -19.16 16.05 -4.59
C PRO A 101 -20.04 16.49 -5.75
N THR A 102 -20.66 17.66 -5.61
CA THR A 102 -21.10 18.47 -6.75
C THR A 102 -19.89 19.06 -7.48
N SER A 103 -20.08 19.56 -8.68
CA SER A 103 -18.97 20.19 -9.43
C SER A 103 -18.29 21.33 -8.64
N SER A 104 -19.08 22.20 -8.01
CA SER A 104 -18.56 23.30 -7.19
C SER A 104 -17.80 22.83 -5.95
N GLN A 105 -18.24 21.75 -5.34
CA GLN A 105 -17.52 21.16 -4.18
C GLN A 105 -16.21 20.50 -4.59
N LEU A 106 -16.20 19.85 -5.76
CA LEU A 106 -14.96 19.29 -6.31
C LEU A 106 -13.96 20.38 -6.67
N ASP A 107 -14.40 21.46 -7.29
CA ASP A 107 -13.57 22.63 -7.60
C ASP A 107 -12.99 23.25 -6.30
N ALA A 108 -13.80 23.43 -5.27
CA ALA A 108 -13.36 23.94 -3.97
C ALA A 108 -12.31 23.03 -3.31
N LEU A 109 -12.46 21.67 -3.42
CA LEU A 109 -11.43 20.75 -2.93
C LEU A 109 -10.12 20.90 -3.71
N VAL A 110 -10.18 21.02 -5.04
CA VAL A 110 -8.97 21.20 -5.88
C VAL A 110 -8.27 22.51 -5.54
N GLU A 111 -9.01 23.60 -5.33
CA GLU A 111 -8.45 24.88 -4.87
C GLU A 111 -7.79 24.74 -3.49
N ALA A 112 -8.41 24.02 -2.55
CA ALA A 112 -7.84 23.76 -1.24
C ALA A 112 -6.55 22.91 -1.31
N LEU A 113 -6.50 21.92 -2.18
CA LEU A 113 -5.30 21.10 -2.44
C LEU A 113 -4.19 21.97 -3.05
N ASP A 114 -4.50 22.81 -4.04
CA ASP A 114 -3.53 23.69 -4.69
C ASP A 114 -2.94 24.72 -3.71
N ALA A 115 -3.77 25.29 -2.85
CA ALA A 115 -3.32 26.21 -1.80
C ALA A 115 -2.29 25.58 -0.83
N GLN A 116 -2.36 24.26 -0.63
CA GLN A 116 -1.50 23.52 0.29
C GLN A 116 -0.31 22.83 -0.38
N ARG A 117 -0.18 22.85 -1.73
CA ARG A 117 0.88 22.10 -2.45
C ARG A 117 2.29 22.60 -2.17
N ASN A 118 2.46 23.84 -1.76
CA ASN A 118 3.78 24.35 -1.45
C ASN A 118 4.30 23.76 -0.13
N LEU A 119 5.56 23.34 -0.17
CA LEU A 119 6.28 22.96 1.04
C LEU A 119 6.71 24.23 1.79
N PRO A 120 6.90 24.14 3.13
CA PRO A 120 7.46 25.23 3.91
C PRO A 120 8.80 25.74 3.34
N ASP A 121 9.11 27.00 3.57
CA ASP A 121 10.35 27.61 3.10
C ASP A 121 11.59 26.86 3.59
N GLY A 122 12.51 26.58 2.69
CA GLY A 122 13.72 25.81 2.98
C GLY A 122 13.51 24.30 3.16
N PHE A 123 12.27 23.79 3.24
CA PHE A 123 12.00 22.36 3.50
C PHE A 123 12.68 21.45 2.47
N THR A 124 12.58 21.75 1.19
CA THR A 124 13.20 20.95 0.13
C THR A 124 14.71 20.84 0.32
N ALA A 125 15.40 21.95 0.56
CA ALA A 125 16.85 21.96 0.72
C ALA A 125 17.29 21.28 2.03
N SER A 126 16.66 21.65 3.15
CA SER A 126 17.10 21.24 4.48
C SER A 126 16.59 19.85 4.92
N LYS A 127 15.48 19.35 4.36
CA LYS A 127 14.85 18.10 4.81
C LYS A 127 14.86 16.99 3.75
N ILE A 128 14.89 17.35 2.45
CA ILE A 128 14.89 16.36 1.37
C ILE A 128 16.29 16.20 0.79
N MET A 129 16.89 17.30 0.31
CA MET A 129 18.18 17.25 -0.40
C MET A 129 19.37 17.00 0.53
N SER A 130 19.38 17.59 1.73
CA SER A 130 20.47 17.42 2.71
C SER A 130 20.52 16.02 3.32
N THR A 131 19.40 15.30 3.30
CA THR A 131 19.28 13.96 3.90
C THR A 131 18.61 12.98 2.95
N PRO A 132 19.18 12.73 1.75
CA PRO A 132 18.61 11.82 0.78
C PRO A 132 18.53 10.39 1.33
N SER A 133 17.66 9.57 0.75
CA SER A 133 17.48 8.18 1.17
C SER A 133 17.46 7.26 -0.05
N HIS A 134 18.10 6.09 0.07
CA HIS A 134 17.93 5.02 -0.92
C HIS A 134 16.48 4.53 -1.00
N ASN A 135 15.68 4.74 0.05
CA ASN A 135 14.29 4.33 0.13
C ASN A 135 13.36 5.53 0.24
N ILE A 136 12.58 5.80 -0.82
CA ILE A 136 11.66 6.95 -0.90
C ILE A 136 10.59 6.89 0.19
N MET A 137 10.07 5.69 0.53
CA MET A 137 9.10 5.53 1.63
C MET A 137 9.66 5.98 2.98
N ASN A 138 10.96 5.74 3.24
CA ASN A 138 11.60 6.26 4.44
C ASN A 138 11.64 7.79 4.45
N LEU A 139 11.95 8.40 3.30
CA LEU A 139 11.97 9.85 3.19
C LEU A 139 10.55 10.44 3.33
N LEU A 140 9.51 9.82 2.74
CA LEU A 140 8.13 10.22 2.94
C LEU A 140 7.72 10.20 4.41
N GLN A 141 7.99 9.10 5.10
CA GLN A 141 7.64 8.91 6.51
C GLN A 141 8.24 10.00 7.40
N ARG A 142 9.54 10.25 7.28
CA ARG A 142 10.20 11.30 8.09
C ARG A 142 9.82 12.72 7.65
N SER A 143 9.50 12.94 6.37
CA SER A 143 9.00 14.23 5.91
C SER A 143 7.66 14.58 6.57
N VAL A 144 6.77 13.62 6.75
CA VAL A 144 5.52 13.83 7.49
C VAL A 144 5.82 14.25 8.93
N LEU A 145 6.71 13.55 9.63
CA LEU A 145 7.11 13.94 10.99
C LEU A 145 7.81 15.30 11.05
N MET A 146 8.57 15.68 10.02
CA MET A 146 9.24 16.99 9.97
C MET A 146 8.27 18.14 9.72
N LEU A 147 7.16 17.91 9.00
CA LEU A 147 6.11 18.90 8.79
C LEU A 147 5.41 19.32 10.08
N TYR A 148 5.44 18.48 11.11
CA TYR A 148 4.97 18.82 12.45
C TYR A 148 5.66 20.09 13.00
N ALA A 149 6.96 20.22 12.79
CA ALA A 149 7.73 21.38 13.30
C ALA A 149 7.40 22.71 12.58
N ASP A 150 6.83 22.61 11.38
CA ASP A 150 6.42 23.77 10.58
C ASP A 150 4.94 24.14 10.79
N ASP A 151 4.22 23.39 11.65
CA ASP A 151 2.82 23.62 11.95
C ASP A 151 2.67 24.17 13.37
N PRO A 152 2.33 25.46 13.54
CA PRO A 152 2.17 26.06 14.88
C PRO A 152 0.98 25.48 15.66
N LYS A 153 0.10 24.72 14.99
CA LYS A 153 -1.09 24.09 15.57
C LYS A 153 -0.99 22.58 15.68
N ALA A 154 0.20 21.99 15.51
CA ALA A 154 0.39 20.54 15.46
C ALA A 154 -0.22 19.77 16.66
N GLU A 155 -0.30 20.41 17.83
CA GLU A 155 -0.93 19.87 19.05
C GLU A 155 -2.42 20.22 19.20
N GLU A 156 -3.00 20.99 18.28
CA GLU A 156 -4.42 21.30 18.32
C GLU A 156 -5.25 20.06 17.91
N ARG A 157 -6.27 19.73 18.68
CA ARG A 157 -7.16 18.57 18.47
C ARG A 157 -8.54 18.98 17.96
N SER A 158 -8.67 20.17 17.39
CA SER A 158 -9.89 20.57 16.72
C SER A 158 -10.10 19.77 15.43
N PHE A 159 -11.34 19.45 15.11
CA PHE A 159 -11.65 18.72 13.89
C PHE A 159 -11.31 19.52 12.62
N GLU A 160 -11.38 20.84 12.72
CA GLU A 160 -10.95 21.77 11.66
C GLU A 160 -9.44 21.62 11.36
N HIS A 161 -8.62 21.54 12.40
CA HIS A 161 -7.17 21.32 12.24
C HIS A 161 -6.87 19.93 11.66
N GLU A 162 -7.56 18.89 12.11
CA GLU A 162 -7.41 17.53 11.58
C GLU A 162 -7.72 17.47 10.07
N ILE A 163 -8.79 18.12 9.61
CA ILE A 163 -9.15 18.21 8.18
C ILE A 163 -8.08 19.00 7.41
N SER A 164 -7.65 20.15 7.93
CA SER A 164 -6.64 20.99 7.30
C SER A 164 -5.31 20.24 7.12
N THR A 165 -4.88 19.50 8.15
CA THR A 165 -3.66 18.69 8.09
C THR A 165 -3.79 17.53 7.09
N ALA A 166 -4.93 16.86 7.06
CA ALA A 166 -5.17 15.78 6.09
C ALA A 166 -5.11 16.31 4.64
N ILE A 167 -5.79 17.42 4.33
CA ILE A 167 -5.75 18.08 3.01
C ILE A 167 -4.32 18.49 2.66
N SER A 168 -3.60 19.08 3.61
CA SER A 168 -2.19 19.47 3.45
C SER A 168 -1.31 18.27 3.08
N LEU A 169 -1.44 17.15 3.77
CA LEU A 169 -0.65 15.95 3.50
C LEU A 169 -1.03 15.27 2.18
N ILE A 170 -2.34 15.16 1.87
CA ILE A 170 -2.80 14.64 0.56
C ILE A 170 -2.20 15.45 -0.58
N SER A 171 -2.10 16.77 -0.42
CA SER A 171 -1.56 17.68 -1.41
C SER A 171 -0.03 17.63 -1.51
N ARG A 172 0.69 17.59 -0.39
CA ARG A 172 2.16 17.69 -0.31
C ARG A 172 2.90 16.40 -0.57
N LEU A 173 2.34 15.25 -0.19
CA LEU A 173 3.01 13.95 -0.32
C LEU A 173 3.42 13.63 -1.77
N PRO A 174 2.58 13.86 -2.81
CA PRO A 174 3.00 13.67 -4.19
C PRO A 174 4.23 14.48 -4.58
N ARG A 175 4.30 15.75 -4.13
CA ARG A 175 5.46 16.60 -4.37
C ARG A 175 6.70 16.12 -3.64
N ILE A 176 6.57 15.77 -2.35
CA ILE A 176 7.67 15.21 -1.56
C ILE A 176 8.20 13.93 -2.21
N MET A 177 7.33 13.07 -2.69
CA MET A 177 7.69 11.83 -3.38
C MET A 177 8.56 12.08 -4.62
N VAL A 178 8.15 12.99 -5.50
CA VAL A 178 8.91 13.33 -6.71
C VAL A 178 10.26 13.98 -6.35
N LEU A 179 10.27 14.91 -5.40
CA LEU A 179 11.52 15.52 -4.93
C LEU A 179 12.46 14.51 -4.28
N ALA A 180 11.91 13.54 -3.52
CA ALA A 180 12.68 12.45 -2.93
C ALA A 180 13.31 11.54 -3.99
N HIS A 181 12.58 11.26 -5.07
CA HIS A 181 13.11 10.50 -6.22
C HIS A 181 14.31 11.22 -6.83
N TYR A 182 14.19 12.50 -7.17
CA TYR A 182 15.29 13.25 -7.75
C TYR A 182 16.44 13.47 -6.78
N ALA A 183 16.19 13.70 -5.49
CA ALA A 183 17.23 13.80 -4.48
C ALA A 183 18.02 12.47 -4.35
N LYS A 184 17.34 11.33 -4.42
CA LYS A 184 17.97 10.02 -4.47
C LYS A 184 18.84 9.86 -5.72
N ARG A 185 18.32 10.24 -6.90
CA ARG A 185 19.03 10.15 -8.17
C ARG A 185 20.30 11.04 -8.16
N ALA A 186 20.16 12.25 -7.67
CA ALA A 186 21.29 13.19 -7.56
C ALA A 186 22.36 12.69 -6.57
N ALA A 187 21.94 12.21 -5.40
CA ALA A 187 22.89 11.84 -4.35
C ALA A 187 23.62 10.51 -4.60
N PHE A 188 22.96 9.53 -5.24
CA PHE A 188 23.47 8.16 -5.33
C PHE A 188 23.75 7.67 -6.76
N TYR A 189 23.28 8.39 -7.78
CA TYR A 189 23.43 7.97 -9.18
C TYR A 189 24.07 9.03 -10.07
N ASN A 190 24.54 10.15 -9.45
CA ASN A 190 25.23 11.25 -10.14
C ASN A 190 24.40 11.89 -11.27
N GLU A 191 23.08 12.01 -11.03
CA GLU A 191 22.16 12.65 -11.98
C GLU A 191 21.75 14.06 -11.49
N SER A 192 21.19 14.86 -12.40
CA SER A 192 20.75 16.20 -12.06
C SER A 192 19.50 16.19 -11.18
N MET A 193 19.48 17.06 -10.15
CA MET A 193 18.27 17.34 -9.38
C MET A 193 17.28 18.14 -10.22
N ILE A 194 16.12 17.57 -10.53
CA ILE A 194 15.05 18.26 -11.25
C ILE A 194 13.98 18.70 -10.25
N MET A 195 13.61 19.98 -10.29
CA MET A 195 12.60 20.57 -9.42
C MET A 195 11.64 21.42 -10.23
N HIS A 196 10.54 20.81 -10.62
CA HIS A 196 9.46 21.54 -11.27
C HIS A 196 8.52 22.18 -10.24
N ARG A 197 8.01 23.35 -10.57
CA ARG A 197 6.86 23.93 -9.86
C ARG A 197 5.60 23.22 -10.32
N PHE A 198 4.65 23.00 -9.43
CA PHE A 198 3.32 22.52 -9.83
C PHE A 198 2.58 23.59 -10.66
N ILE A 199 1.63 23.16 -11.45
CA ILE A 199 0.75 24.03 -12.23
C ILE A 199 -0.61 24.03 -11.55
N PRO A 200 -1.12 25.20 -11.10
CA PRO A 200 -2.44 25.29 -10.50
C PRO A 200 -3.55 24.75 -11.43
N GLY A 201 -4.55 24.10 -10.84
CA GLY A 201 -5.68 23.53 -11.58
C GLY A 201 -5.41 22.16 -12.22
N GLN A 202 -4.18 21.65 -12.15
CA GLN A 202 -3.90 20.25 -12.50
C GLN A 202 -4.46 19.29 -11.45
N SER A 203 -4.99 18.14 -11.90
CA SER A 203 -5.28 17.03 -10.98
C SER A 203 -4.01 16.51 -10.32
N THR A 204 -4.15 15.71 -9.27
CA THR A 204 -2.99 15.11 -8.59
C THR A 204 -2.19 14.20 -9.51
N SER A 205 -2.84 13.42 -10.36
CA SER A 205 -2.18 12.58 -11.36
C SER A 205 -1.39 13.41 -12.39
N GLU A 206 -1.99 14.47 -12.94
CA GLU A 206 -1.33 15.40 -13.85
C GLU A 206 -0.14 16.10 -13.18
N THR A 207 -0.31 16.52 -11.93
CA THR A 207 0.76 17.13 -11.12
C THR A 207 1.94 16.17 -10.94
N ILE A 208 1.69 14.92 -10.61
CA ILE A 208 2.75 13.90 -10.46
C ILE A 208 3.50 13.72 -11.78
N LEU A 209 2.79 13.50 -12.89
CA LEU A 209 3.43 13.29 -14.19
C LEU A 209 4.23 14.51 -14.65
N SER A 210 3.65 15.72 -14.55
CA SER A 210 4.32 16.96 -14.95
C SER A 210 5.53 17.29 -14.09
N MET A 211 5.55 16.88 -12.82
CA MET A 211 6.70 17.08 -11.94
C MET A 211 7.76 16.00 -12.10
N LEU A 212 7.35 14.76 -12.41
CA LEU A 212 8.25 13.62 -12.55
C LEU A 212 9.02 13.65 -13.87
N ARG A 213 8.43 14.17 -14.94
CA ARG A 213 9.06 14.15 -16.27
C ARG A 213 9.92 15.39 -16.50
N PRO A 214 11.17 15.23 -16.99
CA PRO A 214 12.06 16.36 -17.23
C PRO A 214 11.47 17.42 -18.18
N ASN A 215 10.76 16.99 -19.22
CA ASN A 215 10.07 17.84 -20.21
C ASN A 215 8.66 18.28 -19.79
N ARG A 216 8.12 17.75 -18.67
CA ARG A 216 6.77 17.96 -18.13
C ARG A 216 5.62 17.44 -19.03
N GLU A 217 5.94 16.69 -20.08
CA GLU A 217 4.94 16.22 -21.04
C GLU A 217 4.31 14.90 -20.56
N PHE A 218 3.03 14.76 -20.79
CA PHE A 218 2.25 13.55 -20.57
C PHE A 218 1.00 13.59 -21.47
N THR A 219 0.44 12.42 -21.76
CA THR A 219 -0.82 12.33 -22.51
C THR A 219 -2.02 12.33 -21.55
N PRO A 220 -3.22 12.73 -22.02
CA PRO A 220 -4.45 12.62 -21.26
C PRO A 220 -4.71 11.19 -20.80
N GLU A 221 -4.37 10.19 -21.60
CA GLU A 221 -4.53 8.76 -21.31
C GLU A 221 -3.63 8.33 -20.14
N GLU A 222 -2.38 8.78 -20.11
CA GLU A 222 -1.47 8.51 -19.01
C GLU A 222 -1.95 9.16 -17.71
N ALA A 223 -2.41 10.41 -17.77
CA ALA A 223 -2.98 11.11 -16.61
C ALA A 223 -4.23 10.38 -16.09
N ARG A 224 -5.11 9.94 -16.97
CA ARG A 224 -6.31 9.16 -16.62
C ARG A 224 -5.95 7.81 -16.03
N MET A 225 -4.95 7.12 -16.59
CA MET A 225 -4.48 5.85 -16.06
C MET A 225 -3.91 5.99 -14.64
N LEU A 226 -3.08 7.00 -14.41
CA LEU A 226 -2.54 7.28 -13.08
C LEU A 226 -3.65 7.68 -12.10
N ASP A 227 -4.63 8.45 -12.51
CA ASP A 227 -5.82 8.83 -11.74
C ASP A 227 -6.61 7.60 -11.27
N ILE A 228 -6.84 6.62 -12.17
CA ILE A 228 -7.48 5.35 -11.82
C ILE A 228 -6.63 4.55 -10.86
N MET A 229 -5.33 4.42 -11.10
CA MET A 229 -4.43 3.69 -10.21
C MET A 229 -4.42 4.30 -8.80
N MET A 230 -4.40 5.62 -8.68
CA MET A 230 -4.50 6.32 -7.40
C MET A 230 -5.86 6.05 -6.73
N SER A 231 -6.93 6.06 -7.49
CA SER A 231 -8.28 5.75 -7.03
C SER A 231 -8.40 4.34 -6.45
N LEU A 232 -7.82 3.33 -7.12
CA LEU A 232 -7.82 1.93 -6.65
C LEU A 232 -7.00 1.75 -5.36
N HIS A 233 -6.00 2.58 -5.12
CA HIS A 233 -5.15 2.52 -3.94
C HIS A 233 -5.66 3.36 -2.77
N ALA A 234 -6.64 4.26 -3.00
CA ALA A 234 -7.08 5.26 -2.02
C ALA A 234 -7.57 4.64 -0.70
N GLU A 235 -8.27 3.49 -0.75
CA GLU A 235 -8.81 2.83 0.44
C GLU A 235 -8.91 1.30 0.26
N HIS A 236 -8.80 0.56 1.36
CA HIS A 236 -8.94 -0.91 1.34
C HIS A 236 -9.25 -1.51 2.73
N GLY A 237 -10.19 -0.92 3.44
CA GLY A 237 -10.72 -1.46 4.70
C GLY A 237 -9.96 -1.06 5.96
N GLY A 238 -10.70 -0.95 7.04
CA GLY A 238 -10.18 -0.57 8.36
C GLY A 238 -9.22 -1.60 8.98
N GLY A 239 -9.31 -2.86 8.56
CA GLY A 239 -8.43 -3.95 9.00
C GLY A 239 -7.13 -4.08 8.18
N ASN A 240 -6.94 -3.28 7.16
CA ASN A 240 -5.68 -3.17 6.44
C ASN A 240 -4.56 -2.73 7.41
N ASN A 241 -3.38 -3.34 7.33
CA ASN A 241 -2.33 -3.18 8.35
C ASN A 241 -1.95 -1.70 8.58
N SER A 242 -1.76 -0.90 7.53
CA SER A 242 -1.42 0.51 7.67
C SER A 242 -2.60 1.36 8.18
N THR A 243 -3.82 1.05 7.75
CA THR A 243 -5.05 1.70 8.23
C THR A 243 -5.28 1.37 9.71
N PHE A 244 -5.12 0.10 10.09
CA PHE A 244 -5.24 -0.32 11.49
C PHE A 244 -4.16 0.32 12.36
N THR A 245 -2.93 0.45 11.87
CA THR A 245 -1.86 1.20 12.54
C THR A 245 -2.25 2.65 12.78
N CYS A 246 -2.81 3.33 11.75
CA CYS A 246 -3.33 4.69 11.89
C CYS A 246 -4.42 4.78 12.97
N ARG A 247 -5.39 3.85 12.97
CA ARG A 247 -6.45 3.78 13.99
C ARG A 247 -5.89 3.55 15.39
N VAL A 248 -4.91 2.65 15.55
CA VAL A 248 -4.28 2.38 16.86
C VAL A 248 -3.67 3.65 17.44
N LEU A 249 -2.89 4.39 16.64
CA LEU A 249 -2.31 5.65 17.09
C LEU A 249 -3.38 6.72 17.34
N SER A 250 -4.38 6.82 16.47
CA SER A 250 -5.50 7.76 16.64
C SER A 250 -6.29 7.50 17.91
N SER A 251 -6.48 6.23 18.28
CA SER A 251 -7.16 5.83 19.51
C SER A 251 -6.44 6.24 20.79
N ALA A 252 -5.13 6.55 20.69
CA ALA A 252 -4.33 7.07 21.78
C ALA A 252 -4.30 8.61 21.83
N ASP A 253 -5.09 9.28 20.97
CA ASP A 253 -5.20 10.73 20.86
C ASP A 253 -3.86 11.44 20.53
N THR A 254 -3.01 10.80 19.71
CA THR A 254 -1.76 11.41 19.24
C THR A 254 -2.03 12.40 18.09
N ASP A 255 -1.03 13.23 17.77
CA ASP A 255 -1.09 14.17 16.67
C ASP A 255 -1.25 13.48 15.29
N PRO A 256 -1.79 14.19 14.28
CA PRO A 256 -2.02 13.60 12.95
C PRO A 256 -0.72 13.20 12.24
N TYR A 257 0.37 13.93 12.43
CA TYR A 257 1.66 13.63 11.77
C TYR A 257 2.22 12.30 12.24
N ALA A 258 2.20 12.03 13.55
CA ALA A 258 2.63 10.76 14.12
C ALA A 258 1.78 9.58 13.60
N ALA A 259 0.44 9.75 13.56
CA ALA A 259 -0.47 8.70 13.09
C ALA A 259 -0.25 8.36 11.61
N TYR A 260 -0.13 9.37 10.74
CA TYR A 260 0.08 9.15 9.31
C TYR A 260 1.50 8.67 9.00
N ALA A 261 2.52 9.16 9.69
CA ALA A 261 3.88 8.65 9.55
C ALA A 261 3.98 7.16 9.92
N ALA A 262 3.27 6.72 10.97
CA ALA A 262 3.21 5.31 11.36
C ALA A 262 2.51 4.46 10.30
N ALA A 263 1.43 4.96 9.69
CA ALA A 263 0.74 4.29 8.58
C ALA A 263 1.65 4.13 7.35
N ILE A 264 2.43 5.16 6.99
CA ILE A 264 3.44 5.08 5.92
C ILE A 264 4.51 4.04 6.26
N GLY A 265 4.98 4.01 7.51
CA GLY A 265 5.95 3.01 7.98
C GLY A 265 5.43 1.58 7.88
N SER A 266 4.16 1.36 8.22
CA SER A 266 3.48 0.08 8.05
C SER A 266 3.37 -0.32 6.58
N LEU A 267 2.93 0.60 5.70
CA LEU A 267 2.79 0.35 4.27
C LEU A 267 4.13 0.00 3.59
N LYS A 268 5.23 0.57 4.06
CA LYS A 268 6.58 0.28 3.56
C LYS A 268 6.97 -1.20 3.69
N GLY A 269 6.38 -1.92 4.63
CA GLY A 269 6.73 -3.31 4.93
C GLY A 269 6.58 -4.25 3.74
N SER A 270 7.54 -5.18 3.57
CA SER A 270 7.60 -6.14 2.46
C SER A 270 6.42 -7.14 2.42
N LYS A 271 5.68 -7.27 3.51
CA LYS A 271 4.45 -8.07 3.60
C LYS A 271 3.18 -7.24 3.37
N HIS A 272 3.32 -5.97 3.04
CA HIS A 272 2.24 -5.04 2.77
C HIS A 272 2.51 -4.32 1.43
N GLY A 273 2.46 -3.00 1.33
CA GLY A 273 2.67 -2.27 0.08
C GLY A 273 4.05 -2.52 -0.57
N GLY A 274 5.06 -2.88 0.21
CA GLY A 274 6.36 -3.32 -0.31
C GLY A 274 6.35 -4.66 -1.06
N ALA A 275 5.22 -5.41 -1.06
CA ALA A 275 5.10 -6.66 -1.80
C ALA A 275 5.20 -6.47 -3.32
N ASN A 276 4.80 -5.32 -3.84
CA ASN A 276 4.88 -5.00 -5.26
C ASN A 276 6.30 -5.16 -5.84
N HIS A 277 7.34 -4.79 -5.10
CA HIS A 277 8.72 -5.01 -5.51
C HIS A 277 9.06 -6.49 -5.73
N LYS A 278 8.50 -7.38 -4.90
CA LYS A 278 8.69 -8.82 -5.05
C LYS A 278 7.96 -9.37 -6.26
N VAL A 279 6.76 -8.86 -6.55
CA VAL A 279 6.02 -9.23 -7.77
C VAL A 279 6.83 -8.88 -9.01
N LEU A 280 7.30 -7.65 -9.12
CA LEU A 280 8.10 -7.19 -10.27
C LEU A 280 9.41 -7.95 -10.42
N ALA A 281 10.10 -8.23 -9.31
CA ALA A 281 11.34 -9.01 -9.34
C ALA A 281 11.09 -10.47 -9.78
N MET A 282 10.01 -11.10 -9.31
CA MET A 282 9.60 -12.44 -9.75
C MET A 282 9.23 -12.46 -11.23
N GLN A 283 8.43 -11.48 -11.68
CA GLN A 283 8.05 -11.35 -13.08
C GLN A 283 9.27 -11.16 -13.99
N LYS A 284 10.24 -10.34 -13.55
CA LYS A 284 11.50 -10.16 -14.26
C LYS A 284 12.27 -11.47 -14.37
N GLU A 285 12.39 -12.22 -13.29
CA GLU A 285 13.10 -13.50 -13.29
C GLU A 285 12.39 -14.53 -14.19
N ILE A 286 11.06 -14.60 -14.18
CA ILE A 286 10.31 -15.44 -15.13
C ILE A 286 10.63 -15.05 -16.56
N LYS A 287 10.61 -13.75 -16.91
CA LYS A 287 10.91 -13.25 -18.26
C LYS A 287 12.33 -13.60 -18.72
N GLU A 288 13.29 -13.62 -17.81
CA GLU A 288 14.70 -13.92 -18.10
C GLU A 288 14.97 -15.42 -18.27
N ASN A 289 14.15 -16.30 -17.67
CA ASN A 289 14.39 -17.72 -17.62
C ASN A 289 13.43 -18.55 -18.49
N VAL A 290 12.30 -18.01 -18.90
CA VAL A 290 11.36 -18.62 -19.85
C VAL A 290 11.68 -18.09 -21.24
N LYS A 291 11.97 -18.99 -22.19
CA LYS A 291 12.39 -18.61 -23.56
C LYS A 291 11.20 -18.26 -24.44
N ASN A 292 10.14 -19.06 -24.36
CA ASN A 292 8.92 -18.84 -25.09
C ASN A 292 7.76 -18.51 -24.14
N TRP A 293 7.41 -17.23 -24.08
CA TRP A 293 6.34 -16.75 -23.17
C TRP A 293 4.93 -17.19 -23.57
N GLU A 294 4.76 -17.71 -24.78
CA GLU A 294 3.50 -18.26 -25.30
C GLU A 294 3.37 -19.77 -25.03
N ASP A 295 4.46 -20.43 -24.63
CA ASP A 295 4.46 -21.85 -24.30
C ASP A 295 3.99 -22.06 -22.85
N GLU A 296 2.75 -22.54 -22.72
CA GLU A 296 2.11 -22.77 -21.42
C GLU A 296 2.89 -23.77 -20.56
N ASP A 297 3.43 -24.82 -21.18
CA ASP A 297 4.15 -25.87 -20.47
C ASP A 297 5.50 -25.35 -19.92
N GLU A 298 6.20 -24.52 -20.69
CA GLU A 298 7.45 -23.88 -20.25
C GLU A 298 7.19 -22.91 -19.09
N VAL A 299 6.17 -22.08 -19.20
CA VAL A 299 5.77 -21.14 -18.13
C VAL A 299 5.32 -21.89 -16.88
N ALA A 300 4.46 -22.91 -17.01
CA ALA A 300 4.00 -23.75 -15.89
C ALA A 300 5.18 -24.46 -15.18
N SER A 301 6.13 -24.99 -15.95
CA SER A 301 7.33 -25.64 -15.42
C SER A 301 8.18 -24.67 -14.59
N TYR A 302 8.30 -23.40 -15.03
CA TYR A 302 9.04 -22.41 -14.26
C TYR A 302 8.29 -21.97 -12.98
N ILE A 303 6.97 -21.80 -13.06
CA ILE A 303 6.12 -21.56 -11.88
C ILE A 303 6.29 -22.70 -10.86
N ALA A 304 6.32 -23.97 -11.32
CA ALA A 304 6.54 -25.13 -10.46
C ALA A 304 7.89 -25.07 -9.73
N LYS A 305 8.97 -24.61 -10.38
CA LYS A 305 10.26 -24.40 -9.72
C LYS A 305 10.17 -23.36 -8.60
N ILE A 306 9.43 -22.25 -8.81
CA ILE A 306 9.22 -21.26 -7.76
C ILE A 306 8.45 -21.87 -6.59
N VAL A 307 7.32 -22.58 -6.87
CA VAL A 307 6.47 -23.23 -5.85
C VAL A 307 7.27 -24.26 -5.03
N ASN A 308 8.21 -24.97 -5.67
CA ASN A 308 9.09 -25.95 -5.05
C ASN A 308 10.36 -25.36 -4.42
N LYS A 309 10.44 -24.02 -4.32
CA LYS A 309 11.58 -23.31 -3.70
C LYS A 309 12.91 -23.52 -4.42
N GLN A 310 12.88 -23.78 -5.73
CA GLN A 310 14.06 -24.04 -6.57
C GLN A 310 14.45 -22.81 -7.38
N ALA A 311 13.60 -21.80 -7.46
CA ALA A 311 13.82 -20.58 -8.20
C ALA A 311 13.36 -19.34 -7.41
N TYR A 312 13.76 -18.18 -7.89
CA TYR A 312 13.51 -16.86 -7.31
C TYR A 312 14.03 -16.76 -5.86
N ASP A 313 13.21 -16.33 -4.91
CA ASP A 313 13.61 -16.09 -3.52
C ASP A 313 13.49 -17.33 -2.61
N HIS A 314 13.27 -18.50 -3.17
CA HIS A 314 13.16 -19.80 -2.49
C HIS A 314 12.11 -19.87 -1.38
N THR A 315 11.12 -18.95 -1.37
CA THR A 315 10.01 -18.97 -0.40
C THR A 315 8.91 -19.95 -0.80
N GLY A 316 8.78 -20.23 -2.10
CA GLY A 316 7.70 -21.06 -2.66
C GLY A 316 6.38 -20.27 -2.84
N LEU A 317 6.45 -18.93 -2.85
CA LEU A 317 5.30 -18.06 -3.05
C LEU A 317 5.27 -17.50 -4.47
N ILE A 318 4.11 -17.52 -5.09
CA ILE A 318 3.83 -16.76 -6.31
C ILE A 318 3.28 -15.40 -5.88
N TYR A 319 4.14 -14.39 -5.90
CA TYR A 319 3.77 -13.04 -5.52
C TYR A 319 2.77 -12.45 -6.52
N GLY A 320 1.82 -11.68 -6.03
CA GLY A 320 0.70 -11.20 -6.84
C GLY A 320 -0.49 -12.16 -6.88
N MET A 321 -0.34 -13.39 -6.38
CA MET A 321 -1.41 -14.39 -6.25
C MET A 321 -1.84 -14.53 -4.80
N GLY A 322 -3.18 -14.55 -4.58
CA GLY A 322 -3.80 -14.69 -3.26
C GLY A 322 -3.98 -13.35 -2.53
N HIS A 323 -4.98 -13.30 -1.69
CA HIS A 323 -5.34 -12.14 -0.88
C HIS A 323 -5.91 -12.58 0.48
N ALA A 324 -5.83 -11.70 1.47
CA ALA A 324 -6.33 -11.98 2.82
C ALA A 324 -7.86 -12.08 2.90
N VAL A 325 -8.58 -11.41 1.99
CA VAL A 325 -10.05 -11.35 1.94
C VAL A 325 -10.58 -11.96 0.64
N TYR A 326 -10.12 -11.49 -0.50
CA TYR A 326 -10.60 -11.94 -1.81
C TYR A 326 -10.26 -13.41 -2.08
N THR A 327 -11.21 -14.12 -2.69
CA THR A 327 -11.10 -15.54 -3.04
C THR A 327 -11.17 -15.78 -4.54
N LEU A 328 -12.25 -15.33 -5.20
CA LEU A 328 -12.47 -15.53 -6.62
C LEU A 328 -11.93 -14.39 -7.48
N SER A 329 -12.05 -13.15 -7.02
CA SER A 329 -11.54 -11.98 -7.73
C SER A 329 -11.14 -10.85 -6.77
N ASP A 330 -10.15 -10.04 -7.16
CA ASP A 330 -9.86 -8.72 -6.57
C ASP A 330 -10.32 -7.65 -7.56
N PRO A 331 -11.35 -6.85 -7.25
CA PRO A 331 -11.87 -5.83 -8.18
C PRO A 331 -10.79 -4.90 -8.72
N ARG A 332 -9.77 -4.60 -7.92
CA ARG A 332 -8.67 -3.73 -8.32
C ARG A 332 -7.78 -4.39 -9.37
N ALA A 333 -7.47 -5.68 -9.19
CA ALA A 333 -6.71 -6.46 -10.17
C ALA A 333 -7.49 -6.60 -11.49
N VAL A 334 -8.80 -6.85 -11.42
CA VAL A 334 -9.67 -6.91 -12.61
C VAL A 334 -9.63 -5.58 -13.38
N ILE A 335 -9.83 -4.46 -12.70
CA ILE A 335 -9.79 -3.12 -13.31
C ILE A 335 -8.42 -2.84 -13.91
N CYS A 336 -7.33 -3.11 -13.19
CA CYS A 336 -5.97 -2.93 -13.69
C CYS A 336 -5.71 -3.76 -14.95
N LYS A 337 -6.12 -5.04 -14.94
CA LYS A 337 -5.97 -5.96 -16.08
C LYS A 337 -6.74 -5.49 -17.30
N ASP A 338 -7.98 -5.01 -17.12
CA ASP A 338 -8.81 -4.51 -18.21
C ASP A 338 -8.22 -3.26 -18.86
N PHE A 339 -7.73 -2.31 -18.04
CA PHE A 339 -7.04 -1.12 -18.54
C PHE A 339 -5.73 -1.48 -19.24
N ALA A 340 -4.90 -2.31 -18.62
CA ALA A 340 -3.65 -2.80 -19.21
C ALA A 340 -3.91 -3.47 -20.57
N THR A 341 -4.98 -4.28 -20.67
CA THR A 341 -5.32 -4.98 -21.92
C THR A 341 -5.66 -4.02 -23.06
N ARG A 342 -6.37 -2.94 -22.77
CA ARG A 342 -6.71 -1.94 -23.80
C ARG A 342 -5.50 -1.14 -24.25
N LEU A 343 -4.61 -0.80 -23.33
CA LEU A 343 -3.48 0.08 -23.58
C LEU A 343 -2.27 -0.66 -24.17
N ALA A 344 -2.04 -1.91 -23.79
CA ALA A 344 -0.91 -2.70 -24.29
C ALA A 344 -1.16 -3.23 -25.71
N LYS A 345 -2.42 -3.27 -26.17
CA LYS A 345 -2.80 -3.86 -27.46
C LYS A 345 -2.07 -3.18 -28.62
N GLY A 346 -1.31 -3.96 -29.41
CA GLY A 346 -0.53 -3.50 -30.53
C GLY A 346 0.73 -2.71 -30.16
N THR A 347 1.13 -2.70 -28.88
CA THR A 347 2.37 -2.08 -28.40
C THR A 347 3.40 -3.14 -28.02
N GLU A 348 4.62 -2.72 -27.74
CA GLU A 348 5.70 -3.60 -27.23
C GLU A 348 5.36 -4.29 -25.88
N PHE A 349 4.38 -3.77 -25.14
CA PHE A 349 3.95 -4.32 -23.86
C PHE A 349 2.96 -5.49 -23.97
N GLU A 350 2.40 -5.76 -25.15
CA GLU A 350 1.35 -6.79 -25.32
C GLU A 350 1.83 -8.19 -24.95
N ALA A 351 3.04 -8.56 -25.38
CA ALA A 351 3.62 -9.87 -25.06
C ALA A 351 3.85 -10.06 -23.55
N GLU A 352 4.34 -9.03 -22.87
CA GLU A 352 4.53 -9.07 -21.41
C GLU A 352 3.18 -9.19 -20.67
N LEU A 353 2.17 -8.44 -21.08
CA LEU A 353 0.84 -8.56 -20.48
C LEU A 353 0.24 -9.96 -20.67
N ASN A 354 0.42 -10.58 -21.85
CA ASN A 354 -0.05 -11.92 -22.10
C ASN A 354 0.65 -12.95 -21.19
N LEU A 355 1.95 -12.78 -20.96
CA LEU A 355 2.67 -13.59 -19.97
C LEU A 355 2.10 -13.42 -18.54
N LEU A 356 1.77 -12.18 -18.12
CA LEU A 356 1.18 -11.97 -16.79
C LEU A 356 -0.19 -12.63 -16.66
N LYS A 357 -1.02 -12.58 -17.71
CA LYS A 357 -2.30 -13.30 -17.74
C LYS A 357 -2.10 -14.82 -17.70
N LEU A 358 -1.07 -15.32 -18.35
CA LEU A 358 -0.73 -16.74 -18.34
C LEU A 358 -0.26 -17.19 -16.94
N ILE A 359 0.59 -16.40 -16.28
CA ILE A 359 1.02 -16.64 -14.88
C ILE A 359 -0.20 -16.66 -13.94
N GLU A 360 -1.12 -15.68 -14.06
CA GLU A 360 -2.35 -15.64 -13.26
C GLU A 360 -3.17 -16.92 -13.43
N ARG A 361 -3.36 -17.36 -14.67
CA ARG A 361 -4.19 -18.54 -15.00
C ARG A 361 -3.55 -19.84 -14.54
N LEU A 362 -2.26 -20.03 -14.78
CA LEU A 362 -1.56 -21.29 -14.48
C LEU A 362 -1.23 -21.47 -12.99
N SER A 363 -1.04 -20.38 -12.24
CA SER A 363 -0.58 -20.46 -10.85
C SER A 363 -1.45 -21.33 -9.93
N PRO A 364 -2.80 -21.22 -9.93
CA PRO A 364 -3.64 -22.08 -9.09
C PRO A 364 -3.51 -23.58 -9.42
N GLU A 365 -3.43 -23.91 -10.71
CA GLU A 365 -3.30 -25.30 -11.20
C GLU A 365 -1.96 -25.90 -10.81
N VAL A 366 -0.86 -25.16 -11.03
CA VAL A 366 0.48 -25.60 -10.64
C VAL A 366 0.59 -25.78 -9.13
N ILE A 367 0.04 -24.84 -8.33
CA ILE A 367 0.05 -24.98 -6.86
C ILE A 367 -0.73 -26.22 -6.42
N LEU A 368 -1.88 -26.51 -7.05
CA LEU A 368 -2.64 -27.72 -6.77
C LEU A 368 -1.84 -28.99 -7.08
N GLN A 369 -1.19 -29.04 -8.24
CA GLN A 369 -0.36 -30.18 -8.67
C GLN A 369 0.82 -30.42 -7.72
N GLU A 370 1.54 -29.35 -7.36
CA GLU A 370 2.78 -29.44 -6.57
C GLU A 370 2.55 -29.60 -5.05
N LYS A 371 1.44 -29.06 -4.52
CA LYS A 371 1.15 -29.07 -3.07
C LYS A 371 0.00 -29.98 -2.67
N GLY A 372 -0.76 -30.52 -3.62
CA GLY A 372 -1.92 -31.40 -3.37
C GLY A 372 -3.09 -30.70 -2.66
N THR A 373 -3.06 -29.38 -2.53
CA THR A 373 -4.09 -28.62 -1.81
C THR A 373 -4.74 -27.62 -2.75
N LYS A 374 -6.03 -27.78 -3.02
CA LYS A 374 -6.82 -26.77 -3.71
C LYS A 374 -6.98 -25.57 -2.80
N LYS A 375 -6.57 -24.42 -3.26
CA LYS A 375 -6.75 -23.16 -2.56
C LYS A 375 -7.44 -22.18 -3.51
N ASP A 376 -8.58 -21.67 -3.10
CA ASP A 376 -9.23 -20.59 -3.82
C ASP A 376 -8.35 -19.35 -3.71
N MET A 377 -7.82 -18.90 -4.85
CA MET A 377 -6.94 -17.74 -4.92
C MET A 377 -7.13 -17.01 -6.24
N CYS A 378 -7.09 -15.70 -6.18
CA CYS A 378 -7.10 -14.81 -7.33
C CYS A 378 -5.85 -13.96 -7.37
N ALA A 379 -5.59 -13.33 -8.52
CA ALA A 379 -4.62 -12.25 -8.59
C ALA A 379 -5.06 -11.09 -7.69
N ASN A 380 -4.10 -10.51 -6.97
CA ASN A 380 -4.32 -9.26 -6.25
C ASN A 380 -3.82 -8.07 -7.08
N VAL A 381 -4.05 -6.84 -6.60
CA VAL A 381 -3.71 -5.62 -7.34
C VAL A 381 -2.24 -5.54 -7.75
N ASP A 382 -1.32 -6.12 -6.96
CA ASP A 382 0.12 -6.06 -7.24
C ASP A 382 0.52 -6.87 -8.48
N MET A 383 -0.28 -7.86 -8.91
CA MET A 383 -0.01 -8.65 -10.12
C MET A 383 0.12 -7.75 -11.36
N TYR A 384 -0.72 -6.73 -11.48
CA TYR A 384 -0.81 -5.87 -12.66
C TYR A 384 -0.37 -4.43 -12.43
N SER A 385 -0.43 -3.92 -11.19
CA SER A 385 -0.17 -2.50 -10.93
C SER A 385 1.25 -2.07 -11.29
N GLY A 386 2.24 -2.91 -11.02
CA GLY A 386 3.63 -2.64 -11.40
C GLY A 386 3.84 -2.55 -12.91
N PHE A 387 3.18 -3.42 -13.66
CA PHE A 387 3.18 -3.40 -15.12
C PHE A 387 2.53 -2.11 -15.65
N VAL A 388 1.35 -1.73 -15.13
CA VAL A 388 0.67 -0.48 -15.52
C VAL A 388 1.55 0.74 -15.26
N TYR A 389 2.23 0.81 -14.13
CA TYR A 389 3.17 1.89 -13.84
C TYR A 389 4.37 1.89 -14.79
N SER A 390 4.87 0.71 -15.18
CA SER A 390 5.98 0.59 -16.14
C SER A 390 5.59 1.10 -17.52
N MET A 391 4.36 0.86 -17.98
CA MET A 391 3.84 1.40 -19.24
C MET A 391 3.84 2.93 -19.27
N MET A 392 3.65 3.59 -18.13
CA MET A 392 3.73 5.05 -17.98
C MET A 392 5.17 5.57 -17.75
N GLY A 393 6.18 4.70 -17.77
CA GLY A 393 7.56 5.07 -17.46
C GLY A 393 7.76 5.53 -16.02
N ILE A 394 6.89 5.15 -15.08
CA ILE A 394 7.03 5.46 -13.67
C ILE A 394 8.12 4.56 -13.06
N PRO A 395 9.15 5.15 -12.43
CA PRO A 395 10.22 4.38 -11.80
C PRO A 395 9.72 3.39 -10.76
N GLN A 396 10.27 2.18 -10.76
CA GLN A 396 9.87 1.10 -9.86
C GLN A 396 9.91 1.51 -8.37
N ASP A 397 10.87 2.32 -7.97
CA ASP A 397 11.02 2.78 -6.59
C ASP A 397 9.98 3.83 -6.15
N MET A 398 9.15 4.31 -7.08
CA MET A 398 8.04 5.21 -6.81
C MET A 398 6.68 4.50 -6.65
N ILE A 399 6.57 3.21 -6.95
CA ILE A 399 5.28 2.48 -6.93
C ILE A 399 4.69 2.44 -5.50
N THR A 400 5.44 1.98 -4.51
CA THR A 400 4.97 1.98 -3.11
C THR A 400 4.75 3.41 -2.56
N PRO A 401 5.61 4.40 -2.86
CA PRO A 401 5.33 5.82 -2.57
C PRO A 401 4.04 6.36 -3.19
N LEU A 402 3.74 6.04 -4.44
CA LEU A 402 2.46 6.39 -5.09
C LEU A 402 1.27 5.77 -4.34
N PHE A 403 1.41 4.52 -3.92
CA PHE A 403 0.41 3.86 -3.10
C PHE A 403 0.18 4.63 -1.78
N ALA A 404 1.26 5.07 -1.11
CA ALA A 404 1.16 5.86 0.12
C ALA A 404 0.46 7.21 -0.11
N CYS A 405 0.80 7.92 -1.19
CA CYS A 405 0.16 9.19 -1.57
C CYS A 405 -1.35 9.00 -1.78
N SER A 406 -1.74 7.93 -2.45
CA SER A 406 -3.15 7.60 -2.69
C SER A 406 -3.87 7.22 -1.41
N ARG A 407 -3.29 6.35 -0.59
CA ARG A 407 -3.87 5.81 0.64
C ARG A 407 -4.00 6.86 1.75
N MET A 408 -3.32 8.00 1.62
CA MET A 408 -3.44 9.10 2.58
C MET A 408 -4.89 9.53 2.79
N ALA A 409 -5.71 9.53 1.74
CA ALA A 409 -7.13 9.84 1.82
C ALA A 409 -7.91 8.83 2.70
N GLY A 410 -7.65 7.53 2.49
CA GLY A 410 -8.25 6.47 3.31
C GLY A 410 -7.80 6.52 4.77
N TRP A 411 -6.50 6.75 5.03
CA TRP A 411 -6.02 6.92 6.39
C TRP A 411 -6.68 8.11 7.10
N ALA A 412 -6.83 9.23 6.39
CA ALA A 412 -7.50 10.42 6.93
C ALA A 412 -8.96 10.13 7.29
N ALA A 413 -9.72 9.51 6.39
CA ALA A 413 -11.10 9.12 6.65
C ALA A 413 -11.22 8.20 7.88
N HIS A 414 -10.35 7.19 7.98
CA HIS A 414 -10.35 6.28 9.12
C HIS A 414 -9.90 6.93 10.42
N ARG A 415 -8.96 7.90 10.38
CA ARG A 415 -8.61 8.70 11.54
C ARG A 415 -9.79 9.54 12.01
N PHE A 416 -10.48 10.22 11.10
CA PHE A 416 -11.67 11.02 11.44
C PHE A 416 -12.76 10.15 12.07
N GLU A 417 -13.02 8.98 11.52
CA GLU A 417 -14.00 8.06 12.11
C GLU A 417 -13.57 7.59 13.51
N GLU A 418 -12.27 7.31 13.72
CA GLU A 418 -11.75 6.91 15.03
C GLU A 418 -11.87 8.05 16.06
N LEU A 419 -11.54 9.28 15.69
CA LEU A 419 -11.65 10.45 16.58
C LEU A 419 -13.12 10.76 16.97
N VAL A 420 -14.06 10.57 16.04
CA VAL A 420 -15.48 10.83 16.28
C VAL A 420 -16.16 9.69 17.04
N SER A 421 -15.90 8.44 16.64
CA SER A 421 -16.64 7.26 17.10
C SER A 421 -15.85 6.39 18.07
N GLY A 422 -14.52 6.42 18.03
CA GLY A 422 -13.65 5.69 18.93
C GLY A 422 -13.67 6.32 20.33
N LYS A 423 -14.10 5.55 21.33
CA LYS A 423 -14.19 6.05 22.72
C LYS A 423 -13.16 5.41 23.65
N ARG A 424 -12.36 4.49 23.14
CA ARG A 424 -11.42 3.72 23.94
C ARG A 424 -10.13 3.48 23.16
N ILE A 425 -9.02 3.56 23.87
CA ILE A 425 -7.71 3.17 23.33
C ILE A 425 -7.74 1.68 22.91
N ILE A 426 -7.24 1.38 21.71
CA ILE A 426 -7.11 0.02 21.20
C ILE A 426 -5.98 -0.67 21.96
N ARG A 427 -6.34 -1.60 22.84
CA ARG A 427 -5.40 -2.29 23.73
C ARG A 427 -5.76 -3.78 23.83
N PRO A 428 -5.22 -4.63 22.94
CA PRO A 428 -5.42 -6.07 23.05
C PRO A 428 -4.73 -6.65 24.28
N ALA A 429 -5.23 -7.79 24.78
CA ALA A 429 -4.63 -8.52 25.89
C ALA A 429 -3.53 -9.48 25.40
N TYR A 430 -2.46 -9.59 26.18
CA TYR A 430 -1.40 -10.58 25.99
C TYR A 430 -1.29 -11.49 27.22
N LYS A 431 -1.02 -12.78 26.99
CA LYS A 431 -0.72 -13.75 28.04
C LYS A 431 0.78 -13.95 28.15
N THR A 432 1.29 -13.99 29.38
CA THR A 432 2.70 -14.29 29.59
C THR A 432 2.97 -15.80 29.53
N GLY A 433 4.05 -16.20 28.86
CA GLY A 433 4.58 -17.55 28.86
C GLY A 433 5.65 -17.79 29.94
N VAL A 434 6.02 -16.77 30.71
CA VAL A 434 7.09 -16.87 31.71
C VAL A 434 6.48 -16.90 33.11
N LYS A 435 7.00 -17.80 33.97
CA LYS A 435 6.68 -17.84 35.42
C LYS A 435 7.37 -16.68 36.13
N ALA A 436 6.79 -16.25 37.24
CA ALA A 436 7.44 -15.30 38.14
C ALA A 436 8.80 -15.84 38.60
N ARG A 437 9.80 -14.98 38.66
CA ARG A 437 11.15 -15.28 39.11
C ARG A 437 11.52 -14.33 40.23
N GLU A 438 12.29 -14.85 41.18
CA GLU A 438 12.88 -14.05 42.21
C GLU A 438 14.03 -13.19 41.65
N TYR A 439 14.03 -11.92 42.00
CA TYR A 439 15.15 -11.04 41.65
C TYR A 439 16.37 -11.36 42.53
N LYS A 440 17.50 -11.57 41.90
CA LYS A 440 18.79 -11.70 42.59
C LYS A 440 19.65 -10.48 42.26
N PRO A 441 20.33 -9.88 43.26
CA PRO A 441 21.34 -8.85 43.00
C PRO A 441 22.43 -9.36 42.05
N ILE A 442 23.15 -8.45 41.41
CA ILE A 442 24.14 -8.85 40.38
C ILE A 442 25.28 -9.68 40.97
N GLU A 443 25.58 -9.45 42.26
CA GLU A 443 26.60 -10.15 42.98
C GLU A 443 26.23 -11.61 43.35
N GLU A 444 24.94 -11.97 43.21
CA GLU A 444 24.39 -13.31 43.49
C GLU A 444 23.98 -14.09 42.23
N ARG A 445 24.29 -13.60 41.07
CA ARG A 445 23.92 -14.21 39.77
C ARG A 445 24.96 -15.17 39.22
#